data_d0c6e8575cf762f459bc0932b9c16527
#
_entry.id   d0c6e8575cf762f459bc0932b9c16527
#
_cell.length_a   1.000
_cell.length_b   1.000
_cell.length_c   1.000
_cell.angle_alpha   90.00
_cell.angle_beta   90.00
_cell.angle_gamma   90.00
#
_symmetry.space_group_name_H-M   'P 1'
#
loop_
_entity.id
_entity.type
_entity.pdbx_description
1 polymer ?
#
loop_
_entity_poly.entity_id
_entity_poly.type
_entity_poly.pdbx_seq_one_letter_code
_entity_poly.pdbx_strand_id
1 'polypeptide(L)'
;MADQALSSAIPETSNTTTTTTTNGHGEERTESVSEQVPELPAYLHAALKQLAPKEGFTEGNFTIEFDFGSSKGDGFVGQMFKATISEGDRREVYLCKIPPLDDARREQFSSMAAFAREVLVYDRFLPTIYEYQRAKGVLSRDDGFFHTPRCYHAHCDETAQESVIIMEDLRLREFQLWNKHNIIDYAHGALFMTHLGRLHAISLAMKRDQPERFAPFKLPNPFDPMLKADGPFRNMILSQLQMVIDALHEQDTIERAKMEQLKEDVFDELMRCGKAELAEPYAVVGHGDCWTNNMMFRYEEGIPKEIVLFDWQVMRYVTPVQDLMYFIFCCTDGEFRRKYYHEMIDIYYASLSTMLTKLQHDASELLPRAVLDEQLLVFGRYGILMGMFLVPMMCTRNDELPDIEALAQKMTETQQLDESFFKTTESNQEAYATRIRSVVQDCIRYGYL
;
A
#
# COMPACT_ATOMS: atom_id res chain seq x y z
N MET A 1 -38.00 -9.43 27.15
CA MET A 1 -37.21 -10.59 27.59
C MET A 1 -36.22 -10.84 26.47
N ALA A 2 -35.04 -10.69 26.61
CA ALA A 2 -33.91 -10.48 27.46
C ALA A 2 -32.80 -9.80 26.66
N ASP A 3 -32.33 -8.74 27.23
CA ASP A 3 -31.05 -8.12 26.88
C ASP A 3 -29.90 -9.13 26.91
N GLN A 4 -29.07 -9.15 25.87
CA GLN A 4 -27.67 -9.51 25.99
C GLN A 4 -26.83 -8.47 25.24
N ALA A 5 -26.36 -7.49 26.00
CA ALA A 5 -25.31 -6.59 25.62
C ALA A 5 -24.01 -7.40 25.44
N LEU A 6 -23.52 -7.53 24.19
CA LEU A 6 -22.17 -7.99 23.90
C LEU A 6 -21.24 -6.80 24.01
N SER A 7 -20.60 -6.68 25.17
CA SER A 7 -19.42 -5.89 25.39
C SER A 7 -18.27 -6.50 24.60
N SER A 8 -17.93 -5.95 23.45
CA SER A 8 -16.70 -6.27 22.71
C SER A 8 -15.55 -5.50 23.33
N ALA A 9 -14.83 -6.15 24.26
CA ALA A 9 -13.52 -5.70 24.68
C ALA A 9 -12.56 -5.76 23.49
N ILE A 10 -11.94 -4.63 23.18
CA ILE A 10 -10.85 -4.52 22.21
C ILE A 10 -9.69 -5.33 22.77
N PRO A 11 -9.13 -6.32 22.04
CA PRO A 11 -7.92 -6.98 22.51
C PRO A 11 -6.75 -5.99 22.43
N GLU A 12 -6.13 -5.68 23.55
CA GLU A 12 -4.79 -5.10 23.58
C GLU A 12 -3.84 -6.08 22.89
N THR A 13 -3.29 -5.68 21.74
CA THR A 13 -2.26 -6.44 21.05
C THR A 13 -0.95 -6.30 21.82
N SER A 14 -0.77 -7.14 22.86
CA SER A 14 0.55 -7.34 23.43
C SER A 14 1.30 -8.31 22.52
N ASN A 15 2.39 -7.86 21.91
CA ASN A 15 3.35 -8.71 21.21
C ASN A 15 4.08 -9.58 22.24
N THR A 16 3.53 -10.74 22.53
CA THR A 16 4.11 -11.69 23.48
C THR A 16 4.43 -12.97 22.72
N THR A 17 5.71 -13.25 22.50
CA THR A 17 6.16 -14.53 21.99
C THR A 17 6.26 -15.50 23.16
N THR A 18 5.50 -16.58 23.16
CA THR A 18 5.47 -17.57 24.22
C THR A 18 6.49 -18.67 23.92
N THR A 19 7.56 -18.74 24.68
CA THR A 19 8.52 -19.86 24.66
C THR A 19 8.21 -20.82 25.79
N THR A 20 7.92 -22.07 25.46
CA THR A 20 7.65 -23.12 26.47
C THR A 20 8.94 -23.86 26.78
N THR A 21 9.43 -23.76 27.99
CA THR A 21 10.55 -24.60 28.50
C THR A 21 10.02 -25.57 29.55
N THR A 22 10.24 -26.86 29.36
CA THR A 22 9.93 -27.91 30.34
C THR A 22 11.09 -28.13 31.30
N ASN A 23 10.87 -27.89 32.58
CA ASN A 23 11.77 -28.35 33.65
C ASN A 23 11.37 -29.74 34.13
N GLY A 24 12.36 -30.55 34.57
CA GLY A 24 12.23 -31.98 34.87
C GLY A 24 11.21 -32.41 35.94
N HIS A 25 10.20 -31.58 36.27
CA HIS A 25 9.11 -31.89 37.20
C HIS A 25 7.71 -31.58 36.65
N GLY A 26 7.56 -31.44 35.34
CA GLY A 26 6.22 -31.43 34.71
C GLY A 26 5.33 -30.20 34.94
N GLU A 27 5.85 -29.10 35.47
CA GLU A 27 5.14 -27.82 35.52
C GLU A 27 5.53 -26.97 34.31
N GLU A 28 4.58 -26.72 33.44
CA GLU A 28 4.71 -25.75 32.33
C GLU A 28 4.64 -24.33 32.92
N ARG A 29 5.77 -23.65 32.96
CA ARG A 29 5.83 -22.21 33.16
C ARG A 29 5.90 -21.55 31.77
N THR A 30 4.85 -20.87 31.39
CA THR A 30 4.85 -19.94 30.29
C THR A 30 5.43 -18.61 30.75
N GLU A 31 6.68 -18.33 30.42
CA GLU A 31 7.23 -16.99 30.58
C GLU A 31 6.93 -16.21 29.30
N SER A 32 6.15 -15.15 29.43
CA SER A 32 5.96 -14.17 28.38
C SER A 32 7.21 -13.28 28.31
N VAL A 33 8.04 -13.46 27.30
CA VAL A 33 9.14 -12.54 27.01
C VAL A 33 8.51 -11.35 26.25
N SER A 34 8.40 -10.20 26.90
CA SER A 34 8.10 -8.95 26.18
C SER A 34 9.31 -8.61 25.31
N GLU A 35 9.14 -8.61 23.99
CA GLU A 35 10.18 -8.08 23.10
C GLU A 35 10.46 -6.62 23.51
N GLN A 36 11.71 -6.31 23.82
CA GLN A 36 12.14 -4.95 24.11
C GLN A 36 12.36 -4.20 22.79
N VAL A 37 11.90 -2.93 22.74
CA VAL A 37 12.21 -2.04 21.64
C VAL A 37 13.73 -1.92 21.50
N PRO A 38 14.31 -2.12 20.30
CA PRO A 38 15.74 -2.00 20.09
C PRO A 38 16.24 -0.57 20.35
N GLU A 39 17.55 -0.38 20.44
CA GLU A 39 18.13 0.96 20.49
C GLU A 39 17.79 1.71 19.19
N LEU A 40 17.08 2.84 19.31
CA LEU A 40 16.60 3.61 18.18
C LEU A 40 17.62 4.67 17.75
N PRO A 41 17.68 5.01 16.44
CA PRO A 41 18.66 5.94 15.90
C PRO A 41 18.57 7.34 16.51
N ALA A 42 19.72 7.99 16.68
CA ALA A 42 19.80 9.33 17.23
C ALA A 42 18.99 10.38 16.43
N TYR A 43 18.91 10.22 15.10
CA TYR A 43 18.13 11.12 14.26
C TYR A 43 16.63 11.07 14.54
N LEU A 44 16.07 9.90 14.93
CA LEU A 44 14.67 9.78 15.33
C LEU A 44 14.40 10.55 16.65
N HIS A 45 15.28 10.39 17.64
CA HIS A 45 15.20 11.17 18.88
C HIS A 45 15.31 12.68 18.62
N ALA A 46 16.23 13.08 17.73
CA ALA A 46 16.40 14.49 17.36
C ALA A 46 15.15 15.05 16.67
N ALA A 47 14.54 14.32 15.75
CA ALA A 47 13.31 14.71 15.06
C ALA A 47 12.16 14.93 16.05
N LEU A 48 11.95 14.00 17.00
CA LEU A 48 10.91 14.12 18.02
C LEU A 48 11.17 15.27 19.00
N LYS A 49 12.43 15.51 19.39
CA LYS A 49 12.82 16.67 20.22
C LYS A 49 12.56 18.00 19.50
N GLN A 50 12.73 18.05 18.19
CA GLN A 50 12.41 19.23 17.37
C GLN A 50 10.90 19.40 17.15
N LEU A 51 10.15 18.29 17.09
CA LEU A 51 8.69 18.30 16.95
C LEU A 51 7.99 18.76 18.22
N ALA A 52 8.42 18.27 19.39
CA ALA A 52 7.73 18.48 20.67
C ALA A 52 7.42 19.98 20.95
N PRO A 53 8.35 20.95 20.83
CA PRO A 53 8.03 22.35 21.03
C PRO A 53 7.02 22.91 20.01
N LYS A 54 7.04 22.43 18.76
CA LYS A 54 6.07 22.85 17.71
C LYS A 54 4.65 22.39 18.03
N GLU A 55 4.53 21.25 18.68
CA GLU A 55 3.25 20.71 19.16
C GLU A 55 2.91 21.21 20.58
N GLY A 56 3.67 22.17 21.14
CA GLY A 56 3.34 22.89 22.38
C GLY A 56 3.86 22.27 23.68
N PHE A 57 4.85 21.37 23.59
CA PHE A 57 5.58 20.90 24.79
C PHE A 57 6.68 21.89 25.17
N THR A 58 6.96 22.01 26.46
CA THR A 58 8.02 22.89 26.99
C THR A 58 9.39 22.25 26.76
N GLU A 59 10.30 22.97 26.12
CA GLU A 59 11.64 22.47 25.84
C GLU A 59 12.36 22.02 27.12
N GLY A 60 12.86 20.79 27.11
CA GLY A 60 13.56 20.18 28.23
C GLY A 60 12.69 19.59 29.35
N ASN A 61 11.34 19.76 29.31
CA ASN A 61 10.43 19.29 30.33
C ASN A 61 9.59 18.07 29.94
N PHE A 62 9.80 17.51 28.77
CA PHE A 62 9.08 16.34 28.28
C PHE A 62 9.96 15.07 28.26
N THR A 63 9.33 13.93 28.34
CA THR A 63 9.92 12.62 28.12
C THR A 63 9.41 12.01 26.81
N ILE A 64 10.21 11.15 26.21
CA ILE A 64 9.84 10.39 25.01
C ILE A 64 10.00 8.92 25.34
N GLU A 65 8.92 8.15 25.21
CA GLU A 65 8.90 6.70 25.36
C GLU A 65 8.57 6.06 24.03
N PHE A 66 9.15 4.89 23.75
CA PHE A 66 8.94 4.16 22.52
C PHE A 66 8.35 2.78 22.77
N ASP A 67 7.53 2.35 21.81
CA ASP A 67 6.93 1.03 21.73
C ASP A 67 6.86 0.60 20.25
N PHE A 68 6.58 -0.66 19.98
CA PHE A 68 6.32 -1.07 18.60
C PHE A 68 5.06 -0.41 18.03
N GLY A 69 5.17 0.10 16.81
CA GLY A 69 4.07 0.80 16.13
C GLY A 69 3.16 -0.12 15.32
N SER A 70 3.68 -1.28 14.91
CA SER A 70 2.98 -2.32 14.15
C SER A 70 3.41 -3.70 14.61
N SER A 71 2.69 -4.74 14.16
CA SER A 71 3.04 -6.14 14.43
C SER A 71 4.30 -6.54 13.66
N LYS A 72 5.01 -7.56 14.17
CA LYS A 72 6.18 -8.12 13.50
C LYS A 72 5.78 -8.63 12.11
N GLY A 73 6.50 -8.17 11.08
CA GLY A 73 6.20 -8.51 9.69
C GLY A 73 5.30 -7.51 8.94
N ASP A 74 4.78 -6.48 9.61
CA ASP A 74 4.03 -5.40 8.96
C ASP A 74 4.99 -4.38 8.33
N GLY A 75 5.41 -4.62 7.13
CA GLY A 75 6.21 -3.67 6.34
C GLY A 75 7.60 -4.20 5.96
N PHE A 76 7.85 -4.18 4.64
CA PHE A 76 9.09 -4.68 4.04
C PHE A 76 10.20 -3.65 4.04
N VAL A 77 9.83 -2.42 3.74
CA VAL A 77 10.73 -1.32 3.38
C VAL A 77 11.08 -0.47 4.58
N GLY A 78 10.29 -0.52 5.66
CA GLY A 78 10.49 0.28 6.86
C GLY A 78 10.08 -0.43 8.15
N GLN A 79 10.39 0.20 9.28
CA GLN A 79 9.96 -0.20 10.61
C GLN A 79 9.11 0.90 11.24
N MET A 80 8.08 0.49 11.97
CA MET A 80 7.14 1.40 12.63
C MET A 80 7.32 1.37 14.14
N PHE A 81 7.51 2.55 14.73
CA PHE A 81 7.56 2.73 16.18
C PHE A 81 6.49 3.71 16.63
N LYS A 82 5.93 3.45 17.79
CA LYS A 82 5.04 4.35 18.49
C LYS A 82 5.87 5.19 19.46
N ALA A 83 5.87 6.51 19.29
CA ALA A 83 6.50 7.44 20.23
C ALA A 83 5.43 8.14 21.05
N THR A 84 5.56 8.10 22.38
CA THR A 84 4.72 8.85 23.31
C THR A 84 5.53 9.98 23.90
N ILE A 85 5.12 11.22 23.67
CA ILE A 85 5.71 12.42 24.29
C ILE A 85 4.82 12.82 25.47
N SER A 86 5.42 12.98 26.66
CA SER A 86 4.69 13.28 27.91
C SER A 86 5.32 14.46 28.66
N GLU A 87 4.47 15.38 29.14
CA GLU A 87 4.83 16.51 30.03
C GLU A 87 3.71 16.69 31.07
N GLY A 88 3.96 16.36 32.32
CA GLY A 88 2.91 16.31 33.33
C GLY A 88 1.79 15.35 32.96
N ASP A 89 0.56 15.82 32.94
CA ASP A 89 -0.62 15.02 32.57
C ASP A 89 -0.87 14.99 31.04
N ARG A 90 -0.12 15.77 30.27
CA ARG A 90 -0.26 15.81 28.81
C ARG A 90 0.49 14.65 28.17
N ARG A 91 -0.18 13.93 27.28
CA ARG A 91 0.39 12.85 26.45
C ARG A 91 -0.08 12.99 25.02
N GLU A 92 0.88 12.87 24.10
CA GLU A 92 0.61 12.81 22.66
C GLU A 92 1.34 11.60 22.07
N VAL A 93 0.66 10.91 21.17
CA VAL A 93 1.16 9.68 20.55
C VAL A 93 1.39 9.90 19.05
N TYR A 94 2.54 9.46 18.58
CA TYR A 94 2.94 9.57 17.18
C TYR A 94 3.37 8.21 16.65
N LEU A 95 3.10 7.95 15.37
CA LEU A 95 3.72 6.85 14.65
C LEU A 95 4.95 7.36 13.90
N CYS A 96 6.07 6.66 14.09
CA CYS A 96 7.35 6.98 13.46
C CYS A 96 7.73 5.85 12.51
N LYS A 97 7.82 6.15 11.21
CA LYS A 97 8.33 5.23 10.18
C LYS A 97 9.77 5.57 9.90
N ILE A 98 10.68 4.60 10.06
CA ILE A 98 12.12 4.73 9.76
C ILE A 98 12.58 3.59 8.84
N PRO A 99 13.70 3.76 8.11
CA PRO A 99 14.32 2.67 7.39
C PRO A 99 14.65 1.50 8.33
N PRO A 100 14.71 0.26 7.82
CA PRO A 100 15.13 -0.87 8.63
C PRO A 100 16.45 -0.61 9.35
N LEU A 101 16.58 -1.08 10.59
CA LEU A 101 17.83 -0.94 11.35
C LEU A 101 18.93 -1.84 10.78
N ASP A 102 18.57 -2.92 10.10
CA ASP A 102 19.47 -3.85 9.42
C ASP A 102 19.88 -3.30 8.04
N ASP A 103 21.21 -3.20 7.82
CA ASP A 103 21.78 -2.66 6.58
C ASP A 103 21.48 -3.52 5.35
N ALA A 104 21.54 -4.85 5.50
CA ALA A 104 21.26 -5.78 4.42
C ALA A 104 19.82 -5.62 3.92
N ARG A 105 18.88 -5.49 4.85
CA ARG A 105 17.47 -5.23 4.55
C ARG A 105 17.28 -3.89 3.85
N ARG A 106 17.97 -2.82 4.29
CA ARG A 106 17.93 -1.50 3.60
C ARG A 106 18.37 -1.57 2.16
N GLU A 107 19.48 -2.28 1.91
CA GLU A 107 20.05 -2.42 0.57
C GLU A 107 19.18 -3.29 -0.33
N GLN A 108 18.77 -4.46 0.12
CA GLN A 108 17.98 -5.42 -0.67
C GLN A 108 16.63 -4.85 -1.12
N PHE A 109 15.96 -4.08 -0.26
CA PHE A 109 14.67 -3.48 -0.57
C PHE A 109 14.77 -2.04 -1.09
N SER A 110 15.98 -1.53 -1.36
CA SER A 110 16.21 -0.14 -1.80
C SER A 110 15.45 0.87 -0.92
N SER A 111 15.48 0.63 0.40
CA SER A 111 14.63 1.33 1.36
C SER A 111 14.81 2.85 1.31
N MET A 112 16.04 3.35 1.15
CA MET A 112 16.28 4.79 1.11
C MET A 112 15.61 5.48 -0.08
N ALA A 113 15.62 4.86 -1.27
CA ALA A 113 14.94 5.40 -2.45
C ALA A 113 13.40 5.42 -2.26
N ALA A 114 12.85 4.39 -1.60
CA ALA A 114 11.44 4.34 -1.24
C ALA A 114 11.07 5.42 -0.21
N PHE A 115 11.91 5.62 0.81
CA PHE A 115 11.75 6.68 1.80
C PHE A 115 11.86 8.08 1.20
N ALA A 116 12.84 8.33 0.33
CA ALA A 116 12.97 9.61 -0.36
C ALA A 116 11.70 9.95 -1.16
N ARG A 117 11.10 8.95 -1.81
CA ARG A 117 9.82 9.10 -2.53
C ARG A 117 8.66 9.38 -1.59
N GLU A 118 8.52 8.63 -0.51
CA GLU A 118 7.44 8.81 0.47
C GLU A 118 7.56 10.14 1.21
N VAL A 119 8.77 10.58 1.58
CA VAL A 119 9.04 11.90 2.14
C VAL A 119 8.64 13.01 1.16
N LEU A 120 8.96 12.89 -0.14
CA LEU A 120 8.49 13.84 -1.15
C LEU A 120 6.96 13.94 -1.17
N VAL A 121 6.26 12.82 -0.97
CA VAL A 121 4.79 12.83 -0.92
C VAL A 121 4.30 13.61 0.30
N TYR A 122 4.75 13.27 1.49
CA TYR A 122 4.26 13.91 2.72
C TYR A 122 4.71 15.38 2.85
N ASP A 123 5.94 15.70 2.46
CA ASP A 123 6.51 17.05 2.60
C ASP A 123 6.03 18.01 1.50
N ARG A 124 5.80 17.51 0.27
CA ARG A 124 5.55 18.37 -0.88
C ARG A 124 4.27 18.05 -1.64
N PHE A 125 4.06 16.81 -2.07
CA PHE A 125 2.92 16.49 -2.94
C PHE A 125 1.59 16.71 -2.24
N LEU A 126 1.36 16.11 -1.08
CA LEU A 126 0.10 16.23 -0.34
C LEU A 126 -0.20 17.68 0.08
N PRO A 127 0.73 18.44 0.69
CA PRO A 127 0.49 19.86 0.94
C PRO A 127 0.12 20.64 -0.31
N THR A 128 0.79 20.39 -1.43
CA THR A 128 0.55 21.08 -2.70
C THR A 128 -0.85 20.81 -3.24
N ILE A 129 -1.30 19.55 -3.27
CA ILE A 129 -2.64 19.22 -3.75
C ILE A 129 -3.73 19.72 -2.78
N TYR A 130 -3.44 19.79 -1.48
CA TYR A 130 -4.37 20.37 -0.49
C TYR A 130 -4.54 21.88 -0.68
N GLU A 131 -3.45 22.60 -0.89
CA GLU A 131 -3.50 24.03 -1.21
C GLU A 131 -4.23 24.28 -2.52
N TYR A 132 -3.97 23.49 -3.57
CA TYR A 132 -4.64 23.60 -4.85
C TYR A 132 -6.15 23.43 -4.71
N GLN A 133 -6.61 22.39 -4.01
CA GLN A 133 -8.03 22.18 -3.74
C GLN A 133 -8.67 23.35 -2.99
N ARG A 134 -8.02 23.82 -1.91
CA ARG A 134 -8.51 24.96 -1.13
C ARG A 134 -8.61 26.24 -1.96
N ALA A 135 -7.64 26.50 -2.82
CA ALA A 135 -7.66 27.63 -3.75
C ALA A 135 -8.84 27.57 -4.75
N LYS A 136 -9.33 26.37 -5.06
CA LYS A 136 -10.51 26.14 -5.90
C LYS A 136 -11.82 26.09 -5.09
N GLY A 137 -11.78 26.33 -3.78
CA GLY A 137 -12.97 26.34 -2.90
C GLY A 137 -13.37 24.96 -2.37
N VAL A 138 -12.57 23.91 -2.56
CA VAL A 138 -12.79 22.57 -1.99
C VAL A 138 -12.13 22.51 -0.63
N LEU A 139 -12.94 22.59 0.45
CA LEU A 139 -12.44 22.83 1.80
C LEU A 139 -12.65 21.65 2.75
N SER A 140 -13.63 20.79 2.48
CA SER A 140 -14.00 19.68 3.36
C SER A 140 -13.44 18.34 2.89
N ARG A 141 -13.31 17.40 3.83
CA ARG A 141 -12.96 16.00 3.51
C ARG A 141 -14.04 15.33 2.65
N ASP A 142 -15.31 15.66 2.88
CA ASP A 142 -16.43 15.09 2.12
C ASP A 142 -16.41 15.51 0.66
N ASP A 143 -15.89 16.71 0.37
CA ASP A 143 -15.89 17.30 -0.97
C ASP A 143 -14.62 17.07 -1.76
N GLY A 144 -13.48 16.89 -1.07
CA GLY A 144 -12.16 16.78 -1.68
C GLY A 144 -11.43 15.48 -1.34
N PHE A 145 -10.13 15.47 -1.63
CA PHE A 145 -9.19 14.44 -1.22
C PHE A 145 -8.25 14.99 -0.14
N PHE A 146 -8.55 14.67 1.12
CA PHE A 146 -7.74 14.96 2.31
C PHE A 146 -7.59 13.69 3.17
N HIS A 147 -7.60 12.54 2.53
CA HIS A 147 -7.73 11.22 3.14
C HIS A 147 -6.37 10.53 3.26
N THR A 148 -5.46 11.21 3.96
CA THR A 148 -4.15 10.67 4.34
C THR A 148 -3.88 10.95 5.81
N PRO A 149 -2.95 10.25 6.47
CA PRO A 149 -2.54 10.59 7.84
C PRO A 149 -2.00 12.01 7.89
N ARG A 150 -2.24 12.71 9.01
CA ARG A 150 -1.53 13.96 9.28
C ARG A 150 -0.05 13.64 9.46
N CYS A 151 0.79 14.24 8.64
CA CYS A 151 2.24 14.18 8.79
C CYS A 151 2.72 15.39 9.60
N TYR A 152 3.49 15.14 10.65
CA TYR A 152 4.07 16.16 11.50
C TYR A 152 5.49 16.51 11.11
N HIS A 153 6.22 15.51 10.57
CA HIS A 153 7.60 15.66 10.11
C HIS A 153 7.92 14.56 9.11
N ALA A 154 8.58 14.93 8.03
CA ALA A 154 9.12 14.00 7.06
C ALA A 154 10.49 14.51 6.62
N HIS A 155 11.50 13.65 6.69
CA HIS A 155 12.88 13.97 6.31
C HIS A 155 13.58 12.73 5.76
N CYS A 156 14.41 12.92 4.73
CA CYS A 156 15.27 11.89 4.18
C CYS A 156 16.61 12.51 3.76
N ASP A 157 17.71 11.93 4.27
CA ASP A 157 19.07 12.16 3.80
C ASP A 157 19.65 10.84 3.29
N GLU A 158 19.62 10.66 1.98
CA GLU A 158 20.12 9.45 1.34
C GLU A 158 21.65 9.27 1.53
N THR A 159 22.39 10.37 1.72
CA THR A 159 23.85 10.33 1.93
C THR A 159 24.18 9.84 3.35
N ALA A 160 23.47 10.35 4.34
CA ALA A 160 23.61 9.91 5.72
C ALA A 160 22.90 8.57 6.01
N GLN A 161 22.11 8.07 5.07
CA GLN A 161 21.24 6.89 5.24
C GLN A 161 20.25 7.07 6.42
N GLU A 162 19.76 8.29 6.60
CA GLU A 162 18.83 8.68 7.65
C GLU A 162 17.49 9.10 7.05
N SER A 163 16.40 8.54 7.54
CA SER A 163 15.07 9.00 7.18
C SER A 163 14.07 8.77 8.30
N VAL A 164 13.10 9.68 8.41
CA VAL A 164 12.01 9.58 9.38
C VAL A 164 10.76 10.25 8.85
N ILE A 165 9.63 9.58 9.04
CA ILE A 165 8.28 10.12 8.80
C ILE A 165 7.51 9.99 10.11
N ILE A 166 7.11 11.12 10.70
CA ILE A 166 6.33 11.16 11.95
C ILE A 166 4.89 11.55 11.59
N MET A 167 3.95 10.69 11.90
CA MET A 167 2.55 10.85 11.53
C MET A 167 1.59 10.56 12.68
N GLU A 168 0.31 10.91 12.51
CA GLU A 168 -0.74 10.57 13.46
C GLU A 168 -0.93 9.05 13.56
N ASP A 169 -1.27 8.58 14.76
CA ASP A 169 -1.78 7.22 14.93
C ASP A 169 -3.29 7.21 14.63
N LEU A 170 -3.65 6.72 13.46
CA LEU A 170 -5.03 6.66 13.00
C LEU A 170 -5.95 5.82 13.89
N ARG A 171 -5.37 4.87 14.67
CA ARG A 171 -6.12 4.03 15.62
C ARG A 171 -6.77 4.87 16.72
N LEU A 172 -6.15 6.00 17.09
CA LEU A 172 -6.71 6.95 18.07
C LEU A 172 -7.97 7.68 17.54
N ARG A 173 -8.21 7.60 16.24
CA ARG A 173 -9.42 8.11 15.57
C ARG A 173 -10.33 6.97 15.09
N GLU A 174 -10.19 5.78 15.68
CA GLU A 174 -11.01 4.58 15.42
C GLU A 174 -10.90 4.05 13.97
N PHE A 175 -9.82 4.39 13.24
CA PHE A 175 -9.53 3.76 11.97
C PHE A 175 -8.95 2.37 12.20
N GLN A 176 -9.36 1.42 11.35
CA GLN A 176 -8.97 0.02 11.43
C GLN A 176 -8.46 -0.46 10.06
N LEU A 177 -7.45 -1.32 10.08
CA LEU A 177 -7.00 -2.05 8.89
C LEU A 177 -8.07 -3.07 8.49
N TRP A 178 -8.25 -3.23 7.18
CA TRP A 178 -9.01 -4.37 6.67
C TRP A 178 -8.21 -5.65 6.84
N ASN A 179 -8.85 -6.72 7.26
CA ASN A 179 -8.19 -8.01 7.31
C ASN A 179 -7.89 -8.49 5.88
N LYS A 180 -6.59 -8.55 5.51
CA LYS A 180 -6.14 -8.92 4.16
C LYS A 180 -6.63 -10.29 3.67
N HIS A 181 -7.00 -11.19 4.58
CA HIS A 181 -7.53 -12.52 4.24
C HIS A 181 -9.01 -12.48 3.84
N ASN A 182 -9.69 -11.39 4.11
CA ASN A 182 -11.07 -11.19 3.68
C ASN A 182 -11.10 -10.53 2.30
N ILE A 183 -12.02 -10.98 1.46
CA ILE A 183 -12.32 -10.30 0.21
C ILE A 183 -12.99 -8.96 0.54
N ILE A 184 -12.58 -7.90 -0.13
CA ILE A 184 -13.19 -6.59 0.06
C ILE A 184 -14.65 -6.61 -0.39
N ASP A 185 -15.54 -6.00 0.38
CA ASP A 185 -16.95 -5.92 0.01
C ASP A 185 -17.26 -4.67 -0.85
N TYR A 186 -18.51 -4.59 -1.30
CA TYR A 186 -18.98 -3.50 -2.16
C TYR A 186 -18.79 -2.12 -1.52
N ALA A 187 -19.13 -1.97 -0.23
CA ALA A 187 -19.11 -0.67 0.43
C ALA A 187 -17.68 -0.12 0.56
N HIS A 188 -16.72 -0.98 0.93
CA HIS A 188 -15.30 -0.63 0.99
C HIS A 188 -14.74 -0.34 -0.41
N GLY A 189 -15.08 -1.18 -1.41
CA GLY A 189 -14.66 -0.97 -2.80
C GLY A 189 -15.18 0.35 -3.38
N ALA A 190 -16.46 0.66 -3.18
CA ALA A 190 -17.07 1.91 -3.63
C ALA A 190 -16.43 3.14 -2.97
N LEU A 191 -16.12 3.04 -1.67
CA LEU A 191 -15.46 4.10 -0.93
C LEU A 191 -14.04 4.35 -1.47
N PHE A 192 -13.25 3.28 -1.68
CA PHE A 192 -11.92 3.40 -2.29
C PHE A 192 -11.99 4.02 -3.69
N MET A 193 -12.86 3.53 -4.59
CA MET A 193 -13.01 4.05 -5.95
C MET A 193 -13.39 5.52 -5.97
N THR A 194 -14.24 5.95 -5.03
CA THR A 194 -14.62 7.35 -4.86
C THR A 194 -13.40 8.23 -4.55
N HIS A 195 -12.56 7.81 -3.61
CA HIS A 195 -11.40 8.62 -3.20
C HIS A 195 -10.25 8.56 -4.22
N LEU A 196 -10.08 7.43 -4.89
CA LEU A 196 -9.13 7.30 -5.99
C LEU A 196 -9.51 8.22 -7.16
N GLY A 197 -10.80 8.29 -7.51
CA GLY A 197 -11.30 9.21 -8.54
C GLY A 197 -11.01 10.68 -8.22
N ARG A 198 -11.18 11.08 -6.95
CA ARG A 198 -10.82 12.44 -6.49
C ARG A 198 -9.33 12.73 -6.62
N LEU A 199 -8.47 11.80 -6.19
CA LEU A 199 -7.01 11.94 -6.28
C LEU A 199 -6.56 12.14 -7.72
N HIS A 200 -7.03 11.30 -8.63
CA HIS A 200 -6.67 11.37 -10.04
C HIS A 200 -7.23 12.62 -10.73
N ALA A 201 -8.43 13.07 -10.36
CA ALA A 201 -9.00 14.34 -10.84
C ALA A 201 -8.13 15.54 -10.48
N ILE A 202 -7.65 15.59 -9.22
CA ILE A 202 -6.75 16.66 -8.76
C ILE A 202 -5.45 16.65 -9.55
N SER A 203 -4.89 15.46 -9.79
CA SER A 203 -3.68 15.28 -10.60
C SER A 203 -3.85 15.85 -12.01
N LEU A 204 -4.95 15.50 -12.70
CA LEU A 204 -5.27 16.00 -14.05
C LEU A 204 -5.46 17.51 -14.07
N ALA A 205 -6.28 18.04 -13.17
CA ALA A 205 -6.59 19.46 -13.09
C ALA A 205 -5.34 20.30 -12.77
N MET A 206 -4.56 19.89 -11.76
CA MET A 206 -3.34 20.59 -11.38
C MET A 206 -2.28 20.54 -12.49
N LYS A 207 -2.12 19.42 -13.18
CA LYS A 207 -1.24 19.29 -14.34
C LYS A 207 -1.61 20.31 -15.43
N ARG A 208 -2.89 20.56 -15.65
CA ARG A 208 -3.39 21.54 -16.62
C ARG A 208 -3.19 22.98 -16.17
N ASP A 209 -3.52 23.28 -14.91
CA ASP A 209 -3.54 24.66 -14.38
C ASP A 209 -2.15 25.14 -13.96
N GLN A 210 -1.32 24.25 -13.42
CA GLN A 210 -0.04 24.57 -12.77
C GLN A 210 1.07 23.59 -13.21
N PRO A 211 1.38 23.47 -14.51
CA PRO A 211 2.27 22.44 -15.04
C PRO A 211 3.67 22.48 -14.44
N GLU A 212 4.23 23.65 -14.17
CA GLU A 212 5.55 23.80 -13.54
C GLU A 212 5.54 23.33 -12.09
N ARG A 213 4.48 23.64 -11.34
CA ARG A 213 4.32 23.20 -9.95
C ARG A 213 4.04 21.71 -9.87
N PHE A 214 3.40 21.13 -10.88
CA PHE A 214 3.11 19.70 -10.98
C PHE A 214 4.32 18.87 -11.42
N ALA A 215 5.23 19.44 -12.23
CA ALA A 215 6.34 18.72 -12.86
C ALA A 215 7.21 17.88 -11.89
N PRO A 216 7.54 18.34 -10.66
CA PRO A 216 8.32 17.53 -9.70
C PRO A 216 7.68 16.21 -9.28
N PHE A 217 6.37 16.05 -9.48
CA PHE A 217 5.62 14.86 -9.07
C PHE A 217 5.49 13.82 -10.20
N LYS A 218 6.01 14.10 -11.40
CA LYS A 218 6.10 13.15 -12.51
C LYS A 218 7.23 12.13 -12.27
N LEU A 219 7.12 11.37 -11.19
CA LEU A 219 8.11 10.37 -10.83
C LEU A 219 8.01 9.14 -11.73
N PRO A 220 9.15 8.55 -12.14
CA PRO A 220 9.16 7.32 -12.93
C PRO A 220 8.74 6.12 -12.08
N ASN A 221 8.44 5.01 -12.76
CA ASN A 221 8.22 3.73 -12.10
C ASN A 221 9.49 3.29 -11.34
N PRO A 222 9.43 3.04 -10.02
CA PRO A 222 10.60 2.69 -9.23
C PRO A 222 11.22 1.33 -9.60
N PHE A 223 10.45 0.45 -10.25
CA PHE A 223 10.90 -0.89 -10.63
C PHE A 223 11.60 -0.93 -11.99
N ASP A 224 11.60 0.14 -12.78
CA ASP A 224 12.22 0.18 -14.11
C ASP A 224 13.69 -0.25 -14.13
N PRO A 225 14.56 0.15 -13.19
CA PRO A 225 15.94 -0.31 -13.17
C PRO A 225 16.07 -1.82 -12.99
N MET A 226 15.23 -2.42 -12.12
CA MET A 226 15.22 -3.85 -11.84
C MET A 226 14.67 -4.66 -13.03
N LEU A 227 13.70 -4.10 -13.76
CA LEU A 227 13.13 -4.74 -14.95
C LEU A 227 14.08 -4.74 -16.15
N LYS A 228 14.95 -3.72 -16.25
CA LYS A 228 15.94 -3.58 -17.34
C LYS A 228 17.18 -4.43 -17.11
N ALA A 229 17.55 -4.66 -15.85
CA ALA A 229 18.74 -5.44 -15.52
C ALA A 229 18.46 -6.95 -15.67
N ASP A 230 19.37 -7.68 -16.33
CA ASP A 230 19.36 -9.13 -16.22
C ASP A 230 19.77 -9.52 -14.81
N GLY A 231 18.95 -10.34 -14.15
CA GLY A 231 19.25 -10.72 -12.78
C GLY A 231 18.13 -11.43 -12.03
N PRO A 232 18.29 -11.59 -10.71
CA PRO A 232 17.37 -12.35 -9.86
C PRO A 232 15.92 -11.91 -9.93
N PHE A 233 15.68 -10.60 -10.10
CA PHE A 233 14.32 -10.04 -10.19
C PHE A 233 13.56 -10.56 -11.40
N ARG A 234 14.22 -10.69 -12.55
CA ARG A 234 13.60 -11.26 -13.76
C ARG A 234 13.27 -12.74 -13.57
N ASN A 235 14.16 -13.50 -12.94
CA ASN A 235 13.91 -14.90 -12.63
C ASN A 235 12.70 -15.07 -11.70
N MET A 236 12.58 -14.21 -10.68
CA MET A 236 11.42 -14.18 -9.79
C MET A 236 10.12 -13.94 -10.57
N ILE A 237 10.09 -12.97 -11.50
CA ILE A 237 8.90 -12.69 -12.33
C ILE A 237 8.49 -13.94 -13.12
N LEU A 238 9.45 -14.62 -13.77
CA LEU A 238 9.18 -15.85 -14.52
C LEU A 238 8.69 -17.00 -13.62
N SER A 239 9.24 -17.11 -12.42
CA SER A 239 8.80 -18.08 -11.40
C SER A 239 7.36 -17.81 -10.96
N GLN A 240 7.00 -16.53 -10.72
CA GLN A 240 5.63 -16.16 -10.37
C GLN A 240 4.64 -16.48 -11.49
N LEU A 241 4.98 -16.19 -12.75
CA LEU A 241 4.14 -16.57 -13.89
C LEU A 241 3.99 -18.08 -14.02
N GLN A 242 5.06 -18.84 -13.81
CA GLN A 242 4.98 -20.30 -13.83
C GLN A 242 4.03 -20.80 -12.72
N MET A 243 4.11 -20.23 -11.52
CA MET A 243 3.20 -20.56 -10.41
C MET A 243 1.74 -20.28 -10.76
N VAL A 244 1.45 -19.19 -11.51
CA VAL A 244 0.09 -18.93 -12.02
C VAL A 244 -0.35 -20.01 -13.00
N ILE A 245 0.53 -20.39 -13.95
CA ILE A 245 0.23 -21.45 -14.95
C ILE A 245 -0.04 -22.80 -14.26
N ASP A 246 0.77 -23.13 -13.26
CA ASP A 246 0.64 -24.39 -12.50
C ASP A 246 -0.65 -24.44 -11.67
N ALA A 247 -1.17 -23.28 -11.24
CA ALA A 247 -2.44 -23.16 -10.52
C ALA A 247 -3.69 -23.31 -11.42
N LEU A 248 -3.53 -23.28 -12.76
CA LEU A 248 -4.62 -23.47 -13.70
C LEU A 248 -4.94 -24.98 -13.86
N HIS A 249 -6.22 -25.33 -14.01
CA HIS A 249 -6.63 -26.71 -14.27
C HIS A 249 -6.20 -27.17 -15.67
N GLU A 250 -6.07 -28.46 -15.89
CA GLU A 250 -5.70 -29.03 -17.21
C GLU A 250 -6.70 -28.64 -18.30
N GLN A 251 -7.96 -28.50 -17.94
CA GLN A 251 -9.04 -28.11 -18.86
C GLN A 251 -9.07 -26.62 -19.22
N ASP A 252 -8.34 -25.76 -18.49
CA ASP A 252 -8.26 -24.32 -18.73
C ASP A 252 -7.28 -24.03 -19.90
N THR A 253 -7.54 -24.61 -21.06
CA THR A 253 -6.62 -24.60 -22.19
C THR A 253 -6.40 -23.21 -22.79
N ILE A 254 -7.42 -22.36 -22.80
CA ILE A 254 -7.34 -20.98 -23.28
C ILE A 254 -6.52 -20.15 -22.29
N GLU A 255 -6.82 -20.26 -21.01
CA GLU A 255 -6.13 -19.56 -19.94
C GLU A 255 -4.65 -19.88 -19.92
N ARG A 256 -4.30 -21.18 -20.04
CA ARG A 256 -2.91 -21.63 -20.13
C ARG A 256 -2.19 -21.05 -21.35
N ALA A 257 -2.81 -21.12 -22.52
CA ALA A 257 -2.22 -20.57 -23.75
C ALA A 257 -1.95 -19.05 -23.64
N LYS A 258 -2.90 -18.30 -23.03
CA LYS A 258 -2.75 -16.85 -22.80
C LYS A 258 -1.66 -16.54 -21.78
N MET A 259 -1.53 -17.32 -20.72
CA MET A 259 -0.48 -17.13 -19.72
C MET A 259 0.91 -17.51 -20.24
N GLU A 260 1.04 -18.57 -21.08
CA GLU A 260 2.29 -18.90 -21.76
C GLU A 260 2.70 -17.79 -22.74
N GLN A 261 1.75 -17.22 -23.48
CA GLN A 261 2.02 -16.06 -24.33
C GLN A 261 2.50 -14.85 -23.51
N LEU A 262 1.82 -14.54 -22.39
CA LEU A 262 2.23 -13.43 -21.49
C LEU A 262 3.65 -13.66 -20.95
N LYS A 263 4.03 -14.90 -20.68
CA LYS A 263 5.36 -15.24 -20.18
C LYS A 263 6.48 -14.88 -21.16
N GLU A 264 6.20 -14.96 -22.46
CA GLU A 264 7.15 -14.53 -23.50
C GLU A 264 7.35 -13.01 -23.50
N ASP A 265 6.28 -12.24 -23.25
CA ASP A 265 6.24 -10.77 -23.39
C ASP A 265 6.26 -10.02 -22.05
N VAL A 266 6.34 -10.72 -20.90
CA VAL A 266 6.07 -10.16 -19.57
C VAL A 266 6.90 -8.91 -19.23
N PHE A 267 8.17 -8.89 -19.62
CA PHE A 267 9.04 -7.76 -19.32
C PHE A 267 8.69 -6.53 -20.14
N ASP A 268 8.37 -6.74 -21.42
CA ASP A 268 7.90 -5.67 -22.30
C ASP A 268 6.56 -5.11 -21.81
N GLU A 269 5.67 -5.98 -21.32
CA GLU A 269 4.39 -5.58 -20.77
C GLU A 269 4.52 -4.82 -19.45
N LEU A 270 5.36 -5.26 -18.52
CA LEU A 270 5.65 -4.53 -17.28
C LEU A 270 6.24 -3.16 -17.59
N MET A 271 7.22 -3.09 -18.49
CA MET A 271 7.82 -1.84 -18.95
C MET A 271 6.79 -0.95 -19.66
N ARG A 272 5.93 -1.51 -20.50
CA ARG A 272 4.88 -0.77 -21.22
C ARG A 272 3.87 -0.16 -20.25
N CYS A 273 3.40 -0.94 -19.27
CA CYS A 273 2.48 -0.46 -18.24
C CYS A 273 3.08 0.69 -17.43
N GLY A 274 4.41 0.69 -17.17
CA GLY A 274 5.12 1.74 -16.44
C GLY A 274 5.32 3.06 -17.22
N LYS A 275 5.11 3.09 -18.55
CA LYS A 275 5.38 4.26 -19.39
C LYS A 275 4.24 5.27 -19.35
N ALA A 276 4.44 6.38 -18.64
CA ALA A 276 3.47 7.48 -18.59
C ALA A 276 3.20 8.11 -19.97
N GLU A 277 4.20 8.10 -20.85
CA GLU A 277 4.12 8.68 -22.21
C GLU A 277 3.02 8.02 -23.05
N LEU A 278 2.73 6.73 -22.80
CA LEU A 278 1.67 6.00 -23.50
C LEU A 278 0.26 6.36 -23.00
N ALA A 279 0.19 7.00 -21.82
CA ALA A 279 -1.07 7.44 -21.22
C ALA A 279 -1.30 8.96 -21.37
N GLU A 280 -0.29 9.73 -21.81
CA GLU A 280 -0.44 11.19 -22.00
C GLU A 280 -1.48 11.52 -23.09
N PRO A 281 -2.24 12.62 -22.91
CA PRO A 281 -2.20 13.60 -21.83
C PRO A 281 -2.97 13.22 -20.56
N TYR A 282 -3.39 11.97 -20.43
CA TYR A 282 -4.29 11.47 -19.37
C TYR A 282 -3.57 10.77 -18.21
N ALA A 283 -2.24 10.78 -18.21
CA ALA A 283 -1.45 10.25 -17.11
C ALA A 283 -1.67 11.06 -15.81
N VAL A 284 -1.64 10.37 -14.67
CA VAL A 284 -1.89 10.90 -13.33
C VAL A 284 -0.76 10.55 -12.37
N VAL A 285 -0.68 11.24 -11.26
CA VAL A 285 0.07 10.76 -10.09
C VAL A 285 -0.82 9.75 -9.39
N GLY A 286 -0.43 8.47 -9.46
CA GLY A 286 -1.10 7.36 -8.79
C GLY A 286 -0.44 7.01 -7.46
N HIS A 287 -1.17 6.36 -6.56
CA HIS A 287 -0.65 5.83 -5.30
C HIS A 287 0.41 4.74 -5.53
N GLY A 288 0.12 3.85 -6.46
CA GLY A 288 1.03 2.81 -6.92
C GLY A 288 1.02 1.52 -6.10
N ASP A 289 0.43 1.51 -4.90
CA ASP A 289 0.36 0.33 -4.02
C ASP A 289 -1.04 0.21 -3.37
N CYS A 290 -2.05 0.05 -4.21
CA CYS A 290 -3.46 0.11 -3.84
C CYS A 290 -4.00 -1.24 -3.31
N TRP A 291 -3.40 -1.79 -2.24
CA TRP A 291 -3.93 -2.97 -1.57
C TRP A 291 -4.43 -2.67 -0.15
N THR A 292 -5.15 -3.62 0.42
CA THR A 292 -5.88 -3.42 1.68
C THR A 292 -5.01 -3.07 2.88
N ASN A 293 -3.73 -3.44 2.87
CA ASN A 293 -2.80 -3.10 3.97
C ASN A 293 -2.37 -1.63 3.96
N ASN A 294 -2.58 -0.90 2.84
CA ASN A 294 -2.21 0.50 2.70
C ASN A 294 -3.43 1.44 2.82
N MET A 295 -4.52 0.94 3.42
CA MET A 295 -5.71 1.72 3.69
C MET A 295 -6.34 1.32 5.02
N MET A 296 -6.85 2.31 5.74
CA MET A 296 -7.62 2.10 6.95
C MET A 296 -9.01 2.70 6.80
N PHE A 297 -9.97 2.09 7.46
CA PHE A 297 -11.38 2.47 7.39
C PHE A 297 -11.90 2.85 8.76
N ARG A 298 -12.76 3.86 8.81
CA ARG A 298 -13.56 4.19 9.98
C ARG A 298 -15.03 3.88 9.70
N TYR A 299 -15.71 3.34 10.70
CA TYR A 299 -17.04 2.81 10.57
C TYR A 299 -18.05 3.59 11.37
N GLU A 300 -19.27 3.68 10.85
CA GLU A 300 -20.46 4.08 11.59
C GLU A 300 -21.52 2.98 11.42
N GLU A 301 -22.02 2.46 12.53
CA GLU A 301 -23.00 1.35 12.53
C GLU A 301 -22.55 0.14 11.68
N GLY A 302 -21.25 -0.15 11.68
CA GLY A 302 -20.66 -1.26 10.90
C GLY A 302 -20.49 -1.00 9.40
N ILE A 303 -20.81 0.21 8.92
CA ILE A 303 -20.66 0.62 7.52
C ILE A 303 -19.40 1.49 7.38
N PRO A 304 -18.48 1.23 6.42
CA PRO A 304 -17.33 2.09 6.21
C PRO A 304 -17.80 3.48 5.74
N LYS A 305 -17.35 4.53 6.45
CA LYS A 305 -17.69 5.93 6.16
C LYS A 305 -16.51 6.76 5.72
N GLU A 306 -15.35 6.47 6.28
CA GLU A 306 -14.13 7.16 5.91
C GLU A 306 -13.05 6.13 5.55
N ILE A 307 -12.17 6.53 4.64
CA ILE A 307 -10.96 5.82 4.27
C ILE A 307 -9.76 6.76 4.44
N VAL A 308 -8.61 6.21 4.78
CA VAL A 308 -7.32 6.92 4.76
C VAL A 308 -6.33 6.06 3.99
N LEU A 309 -5.62 6.66 3.02
CA LEU A 309 -4.56 6.02 2.25
C LEU A 309 -3.20 6.44 2.81
N PHE A 310 -2.29 5.49 2.94
CA PHE A 310 -0.94 5.70 3.45
C PHE A 310 0.04 4.75 2.74
N ASP A 311 1.34 4.86 3.06
CA ASP A 311 2.42 4.11 2.40
C ASP A 311 2.59 4.46 0.91
N TRP A 312 3.07 5.69 0.67
CA TRP A 312 3.23 6.28 -0.66
C TRP A 312 4.59 5.99 -1.32
N GLN A 313 5.32 5.03 -0.82
CA GLN A 313 6.71 4.70 -1.18
C GLN A 313 6.90 4.33 -2.66
N VAL A 314 5.83 3.97 -3.37
CA VAL A 314 5.84 3.62 -4.80
C VAL A 314 4.97 4.55 -5.65
N MET A 315 4.59 5.71 -5.12
CA MET A 315 3.90 6.75 -5.89
C MET A 315 4.64 7.02 -7.21
N ARG A 316 3.90 7.09 -8.31
CA ARG A 316 4.47 7.30 -9.64
C ARG A 316 3.51 8.01 -10.58
N TYR A 317 4.07 8.58 -11.65
CA TYR A 317 3.31 9.21 -12.71
C TYR A 317 3.02 8.20 -13.82
N VAL A 318 1.75 7.90 -14.07
CA VAL A 318 1.37 6.75 -14.90
C VAL A 318 -0.11 6.82 -15.33
N THR A 319 -0.60 5.86 -16.13
CA THR A 319 -2.03 5.70 -16.42
C THR A 319 -2.85 5.50 -15.15
N PRO A 320 -4.05 6.11 -15.03
CA PRO A 320 -4.95 5.87 -13.89
C PRO A 320 -5.38 4.39 -13.77
N VAL A 321 -5.27 3.63 -14.86
CA VAL A 321 -5.66 2.21 -14.91
C VAL A 321 -4.80 1.35 -13.98
N GLN A 322 -3.54 1.74 -13.69
CA GLN A 322 -2.71 0.94 -12.80
C GLN A 322 -3.32 0.79 -11.39
N ASP A 323 -3.68 1.89 -10.76
CA ASP A 323 -4.27 1.85 -9.42
C ASP A 323 -5.63 1.15 -9.41
N LEU A 324 -6.44 1.35 -10.46
CA LEU A 324 -7.72 0.66 -10.64
C LEU A 324 -7.54 -0.86 -10.71
N MET A 325 -6.66 -1.32 -11.58
CA MET A 325 -6.45 -2.75 -11.81
C MET A 325 -5.72 -3.41 -10.63
N TYR A 326 -4.79 -2.69 -10.00
CA TYR A 326 -4.14 -3.17 -8.78
C TYR A 326 -5.20 -3.49 -7.71
N PHE A 327 -6.07 -2.53 -7.39
CA PHE A 327 -7.10 -2.73 -6.37
C PHE A 327 -8.11 -3.82 -6.80
N ILE A 328 -8.69 -3.72 -7.99
CA ILE A 328 -9.76 -4.61 -8.43
C ILE A 328 -9.28 -6.06 -8.50
N PHE A 329 -8.09 -6.33 -9.04
CA PHE A 329 -7.65 -7.70 -9.24
C PHE A 329 -6.92 -8.30 -8.03
N CYS A 330 -6.31 -7.47 -7.18
CA CYS A 330 -5.64 -7.97 -5.99
C CYS A 330 -6.55 -8.04 -4.76
N CYS A 331 -7.47 -7.08 -4.57
CA CYS A 331 -8.27 -7.01 -3.34
C CYS A 331 -9.65 -7.67 -3.43
N THR A 332 -10.12 -8.03 -4.65
CA THR A 332 -11.43 -8.66 -4.86
C THR A 332 -11.29 -10.09 -5.41
N ASP A 333 -12.38 -10.84 -5.35
CA ASP A 333 -12.49 -12.17 -5.97
C ASP A 333 -13.26 -12.15 -7.29
N GLY A 334 -13.38 -13.33 -7.93
CA GLY A 334 -14.09 -13.47 -9.19
C GLY A 334 -15.61 -13.24 -9.05
N GLU A 335 -16.22 -13.50 -7.89
CA GLU A 335 -17.66 -13.22 -7.66
C GLU A 335 -17.89 -11.71 -7.61
N PHE A 336 -17.08 -10.99 -6.83
CA PHE A 336 -17.13 -9.54 -6.75
C PHE A 336 -16.94 -8.90 -8.14
N ARG A 337 -15.91 -9.30 -8.89
CA ARG A 337 -15.61 -8.72 -10.22
C ARG A 337 -16.74 -8.99 -11.23
N ARG A 338 -17.27 -10.23 -11.28
CA ARG A 338 -18.43 -10.55 -12.16
C ARG A 338 -19.63 -9.68 -11.88
N LYS A 339 -19.86 -9.32 -10.62
CA LYS A 339 -21.04 -8.56 -10.20
C LYS A 339 -20.85 -7.06 -10.28
N TYR A 340 -19.66 -6.56 -9.90
CA TYR A 340 -19.47 -5.15 -9.61
C TYR A 340 -18.37 -4.46 -10.44
N TYR A 341 -17.64 -5.17 -11.31
CA TYR A 341 -16.52 -4.60 -12.04
C TYR A 341 -16.86 -3.28 -12.73
N HIS A 342 -17.90 -3.28 -13.57
CA HIS A 342 -18.32 -2.09 -14.32
C HIS A 342 -18.81 -0.99 -13.39
N GLU A 343 -19.54 -1.34 -12.34
CA GLU A 343 -20.03 -0.39 -11.35
C GLU A 343 -18.88 0.28 -10.58
N MET A 344 -17.82 -0.46 -10.23
CA MET A 344 -16.61 0.12 -9.63
C MET A 344 -15.95 1.15 -10.55
N ILE A 345 -15.81 0.84 -11.84
CA ILE A 345 -15.28 1.80 -12.83
C ILE A 345 -16.20 3.01 -12.97
N ASP A 346 -17.51 2.82 -12.95
CA ASP A 346 -18.50 3.91 -13.03
C ASP A 346 -18.45 4.81 -11.79
N ILE A 347 -18.32 4.25 -10.58
CA ILE A 347 -18.16 5.01 -9.33
C ILE A 347 -16.87 5.85 -9.39
N TYR A 348 -15.76 5.24 -9.80
CA TYR A 348 -14.50 5.94 -9.99
C TYR A 348 -14.65 7.13 -10.95
N TYR A 349 -15.22 6.90 -12.14
CA TYR A 349 -15.35 7.93 -13.15
C TYR A 349 -16.35 9.03 -12.77
N ALA A 350 -17.44 8.68 -12.11
CA ALA A 350 -18.40 9.65 -11.59
C ALA A 350 -17.77 10.55 -10.51
N SER A 351 -16.96 9.96 -9.62
CA SER A 351 -16.23 10.72 -8.61
C SER A 351 -15.16 11.62 -9.23
N LEU A 352 -14.39 11.12 -10.19
CA LEU A 352 -13.41 11.89 -10.95
C LEU A 352 -14.07 13.09 -11.65
N SER A 353 -15.18 12.86 -12.38
CA SER A 353 -15.91 13.90 -13.10
C SER A 353 -16.49 14.95 -12.17
N THR A 354 -17.06 14.53 -11.03
CA THR A 354 -17.57 15.43 -10.00
C THR A 354 -16.46 16.29 -9.42
N MET A 355 -15.31 15.70 -9.12
CA MET A 355 -14.16 16.44 -8.59
C MET A 355 -13.59 17.41 -9.62
N LEU A 356 -13.45 17.01 -10.89
CA LEU A 356 -13.01 17.92 -11.96
C LEU A 356 -13.94 19.13 -12.08
N THR A 357 -15.27 18.92 -12.00
CA THR A 357 -16.24 20.02 -12.02
C THR A 357 -16.03 20.99 -10.85
N LYS A 358 -15.78 20.49 -9.63
CA LYS A 358 -15.44 21.33 -8.47
C LYS A 358 -14.13 22.10 -8.68
N LEU A 359 -13.18 21.53 -9.41
CA LEU A 359 -11.91 22.16 -9.78
C LEU A 359 -12.02 23.06 -11.02
N GLN A 360 -13.24 23.30 -11.54
CA GLN A 360 -13.55 24.14 -12.69
C GLN A 360 -13.05 23.57 -14.03
N HIS A 361 -13.09 22.26 -14.18
CA HIS A 361 -12.75 21.53 -15.39
C HIS A 361 -13.87 20.59 -15.83
N ASP A 362 -13.85 20.21 -17.11
CA ASP A 362 -14.74 19.19 -17.67
C ASP A 362 -13.98 17.87 -17.84
N ALA A 363 -14.56 16.77 -17.34
CA ALA A 363 -14.01 15.44 -17.52
C ALA A 363 -13.94 15.02 -18.99
N SER A 364 -14.85 15.52 -19.85
CA SER A 364 -14.81 15.26 -21.28
C SER A 364 -13.58 15.82 -21.99
N GLU A 365 -12.87 16.79 -21.36
CA GLU A 365 -11.63 17.35 -21.88
C GLU A 365 -10.39 16.70 -21.24
N LEU A 366 -10.41 16.46 -19.92
CA LEU A 366 -9.23 16.01 -19.17
C LEU A 366 -9.06 14.51 -19.11
N LEU A 367 -10.16 13.74 -19.11
CA LEU A 367 -10.19 12.29 -19.26
C LEU A 367 -11.58 11.85 -19.73
N PRO A 368 -11.87 11.87 -21.04
CA PRO A 368 -13.13 11.35 -21.57
C PRO A 368 -13.35 9.90 -21.19
N ARG A 369 -14.60 9.51 -20.90
CA ARG A 369 -14.91 8.11 -20.53
C ARG A 369 -14.45 7.10 -21.58
N ALA A 370 -14.64 7.39 -22.85
CA ALA A 370 -14.19 6.54 -23.94
C ALA A 370 -12.67 6.33 -23.92
N VAL A 371 -11.89 7.38 -23.57
CA VAL A 371 -10.43 7.24 -23.42
C VAL A 371 -10.06 6.37 -22.22
N LEU A 372 -10.77 6.51 -21.09
CA LEU A 372 -10.57 5.60 -19.96
C LEU A 372 -10.86 4.15 -20.36
N ASP A 373 -11.95 3.92 -21.11
CA ASP A 373 -12.33 2.58 -21.58
C ASP A 373 -11.26 2.01 -22.54
N GLU A 374 -10.69 2.83 -23.43
CA GLU A 374 -9.55 2.45 -24.27
C GLU A 374 -8.29 2.13 -23.44
N GLN A 375 -7.97 2.97 -22.45
CA GLN A 375 -6.84 2.71 -21.55
C GLN A 375 -7.02 1.44 -20.72
N LEU A 376 -8.25 1.10 -20.32
CA LEU A 376 -8.55 -0.17 -19.66
C LEU A 376 -8.17 -1.37 -20.55
N LEU A 377 -8.47 -1.31 -21.85
CA LEU A 377 -8.07 -2.36 -22.81
C LEU A 377 -6.55 -2.43 -23.00
N VAL A 378 -5.88 -1.26 -23.03
CA VAL A 378 -4.43 -1.18 -23.23
C VAL A 378 -3.63 -1.63 -22.02
N PHE A 379 -4.02 -1.20 -20.80
CA PHE A 379 -3.24 -1.39 -19.57
C PHE A 379 -3.89 -2.36 -18.57
N GLY A 380 -5.08 -2.89 -18.86
CA GLY A 380 -5.85 -3.71 -17.91
C GLY A 380 -5.16 -4.99 -17.47
N ARG A 381 -4.25 -5.55 -18.31
CA ARG A 381 -3.42 -6.71 -17.91
C ARG A 381 -2.49 -6.43 -16.73
N TYR A 382 -2.33 -5.16 -16.32
CA TYR A 382 -1.65 -4.82 -15.07
C TYR A 382 -2.27 -5.52 -13.85
N GLY A 383 -3.57 -5.85 -13.92
CA GLY A 383 -4.26 -6.61 -12.88
C GLY A 383 -3.65 -8.00 -12.64
N ILE A 384 -3.37 -8.78 -13.69
CA ILE A 384 -2.70 -10.08 -13.53
C ILE A 384 -1.22 -9.91 -13.21
N LEU A 385 -0.55 -8.90 -13.78
CA LEU A 385 0.86 -8.62 -13.50
C LEU A 385 1.11 -8.30 -12.02
N MET A 386 0.17 -7.61 -11.36
CA MET A 386 0.25 -7.38 -9.91
C MET A 386 -0.33 -8.54 -9.11
N GLY A 387 -1.37 -9.20 -9.63
CA GLY A 387 -2.02 -10.35 -8.98
C GLY A 387 -1.05 -11.51 -8.74
N MET A 388 -0.11 -11.76 -9.65
CA MET A 388 0.88 -12.84 -9.47
C MET A 388 1.78 -12.64 -8.25
N PHE A 389 2.02 -11.38 -7.81
CA PHE A 389 2.79 -11.07 -6.60
C PHE A 389 1.91 -10.97 -5.35
N LEU A 390 0.78 -10.29 -5.46
CA LEU A 390 -0.03 -9.93 -4.30
C LEU A 390 -0.94 -11.05 -3.83
N VAL A 391 -1.50 -11.84 -4.75
CA VAL A 391 -2.46 -12.90 -4.37
C VAL A 391 -1.83 -13.95 -3.46
N PRO A 392 -0.59 -14.45 -3.71
CA PRO A 392 0.08 -15.35 -2.78
C PRO A 392 0.21 -14.76 -1.38
N MET A 393 0.69 -13.51 -1.29
CA MET A 393 0.88 -12.79 -0.02
C MET A 393 -0.43 -12.59 0.76
N MET A 394 -1.52 -12.29 0.05
CA MET A 394 -2.83 -12.12 0.67
C MET A 394 -3.46 -13.43 1.13
N CYS A 395 -3.06 -14.56 0.54
CA CYS A 395 -3.49 -15.89 0.95
C CYS A 395 -2.63 -16.47 2.09
N THR A 396 -1.41 -15.96 2.30
CA THR A 396 -0.48 -16.48 3.31
C THR A 396 -0.82 -15.94 4.69
N ARG A 397 -0.94 -16.82 5.67
CA ARG A 397 -1.19 -16.47 7.07
C ARG A 397 -0.01 -15.71 7.65
N ASN A 398 -0.26 -14.85 8.64
CA ASN A 398 0.80 -14.03 9.23
C ASN A 398 1.87 -14.88 9.97
N ASP A 399 1.46 -16.03 10.54
CA ASP A 399 2.36 -17.01 11.20
C ASP A 399 3.20 -17.85 10.22
N GLU A 400 2.86 -17.82 8.92
CA GLU A 400 3.58 -18.51 7.84
C GLU A 400 4.46 -17.56 7.02
N LEU A 401 4.40 -16.25 7.28
CA LEU A 401 5.27 -15.29 6.60
C LEU A 401 6.73 -15.52 7.00
N PRO A 402 7.66 -15.51 6.02
CA PRO A 402 9.08 -15.67 6.33
C PRO A 402 9.58 -14.49 7.19
N ASP A 403 10.62 -14.76 7.98
CA ASP A 403 11.34 -13.71 8.70
C ASP A 403 12.08 -12.83 7.70
N ILE A 404 11.67 -11.56 7.58
CA ILE A 404 12.18 -10.62 6.57
C ILE A 404 13.66 -10.29 6.80
N GLU A 405 14.12 -10.26 8.05
CA GLU A 405 15.53 -9.99 8.38
C GLU A 405 16.41 -11.17 7.98
N ALA A 406 16.00 -12.39 8.34
CA ALA A 406 16.70 -13.60 7.92
C ALA A 406 16.72 -13.75 6.40
N LEU A 407 15.63 -13.37 5.74
CA LEU A 407 15.51 -13.36 4.29
C LEU A 407 16.52 -12.39 3.65
N ALA A 408 16.58 -11.14 4.14
CA ALA A 408 17.48 -10.13 3.63
C ALA A 408 18.96 -10.51 3.81
N GLN A 409 19.32 -11.08 4.96
CA GLN A 409 20.67 -11.58 5.20
C GLN A 409 21.03 -12.70 4.23
N LYS A 410 20.15 -13.68 4.03
CA LYS A 410 20.34 -14.77 3.08
C LYS A 410 20.51 -14.24 1.64
N MET A 411 19.71 -13.25 1.24
CA MET A 411 19.82 -12.63 -0.07
C MET A 411 21.17 -11.92 -0.25
N THR A 412 21.68 -11.27 0.79
CA THR A 412 23.01 -10.62 0.78
C THR A 412 24.12 -11.65 0.65
N GLU A 413 24.05 -12.76 1.40
CA GLU A 413 25.06 -13.81 1.37
C GLU A 413 25.09 -14.56 0.04
N THR A 414 23.93 -14.88 -0.51
CA THR A 414 23.79 -15.71 -1.72
C THR A 414 23.78 -14.91 -3.01
N GLN A 415 23.59 -13.59 -2.95
CA GLN A 415 23.34 -12.73 -4.11
C GLN A 415 22.14 -13.20 -4.96
N GLN A 416 21.22 -13.94 -4.35
CA GLN A 416 20.01 -14.45 -4.97
C GLN A 416 18.80 -13.88 -4.27
N LEU A 417 17.78 -13.51 -5.04
CA LEU A 417 16.49 -13.07 -4.51
C LEU A 417 15.79 -14.30 -3.92
N ASP A 418 15.44 -14.25 -2.64
CA ASP A 418 14.66 -15.34 -2.04
C ASP A 418 13.17 -15.12 -2.35
N GLU A 419 12.62 -16.03 -3.15
CA GLU A 419 11.25 -15.99 -3.62
C GLU A 419 10.23 -16.51 -2.59
N SER A 420 10.68 -16.99 -1.43
CA SER A 420 9.80 -17.65 -0.43
C SER A 420 8.64 -16.75 0.01
N PHE A 421 8.85 -15.44 -0.05
CA PHE A 421 7.85 -14.45 0.29
C PHE A 421 6.62 -14.44 -0.65
N PHE A 422 6.84 -14.77 -1.91
CA PHE A 422 5.79 -14.81 -2.94
C PHE A 422 5.36 -16.24 -3.27
N LYS A 423 5.80 -17.24 -2.49
CA LYS A 423 5.42 -18.64 -2.68
C LYS A 423 4.21 -18.99 -1.84
N THR A 424 3.45 -19.94 -2.34
CA THR A 424 2.35 -20.56 -1.59
C THR A 424 2.90 -21.58 -0.61
N THR A 425 2.18 -21.76 0.51
CA THR A 425 2.38 -22.84 1.49
C THR A 425 1.38 -23.96 1.21
N GLU A 426 1.56 -25.13 1.81
CA GLU A 426 0.58 -26.22 1.70
C GLU A 426 -0.82 -25.78 2.19
N SER A 427 -0.87 -24.91 3.20
CA SER A 427 -2.12 -24.45 3.82
C SER A 427 -2.91 -23.48 2.95
N ASN A 428 -2.26 -22.70 2.07
CA ASN A 428 -2.90 -21.66 1.28
C ASN A 428 -2.99 -21.96 -0.23
N GLN A 429 -2.43 -23.09 -0.69
CA GLN A 429 -2.31 -23.42 -2.11
C GLN A 429 -3.68 -23.47 -2.83
N GLU A 430 -4.70 -24.05 -2.21
CA GLU A 430 -6.05 -24.14 -2.81
C GLU A 430 -6.72 -22.76 -2.90
N ALA A 431 -6.60 -21.95 -1.83
CA ALA A 431 -7.13 -20.60 -1.81
C ALA A 431 -6.44 -19.71 -2.86
N TYR A 432 -5.12 -19.82 -2.97
CA TYR A 432 -4.35 -19.15 -4.02
C TYR A 432 -4.80 -19.59 -5.41
N ALA A 433 -4.84 -20.91 -5.69
CA ALA A 433 -5.21 -21.43 -7.00
C ALA A 433 -6.60 -20.96 -7.42
N THR A 434 -7.58 -21.02 -6.52
CA THR A 434 -8.94 -20.54 -6.77
C THR A 434 -8.94 -19.04 -7.12
N ARG A 435 -8.23 -18.23 -6.35
CA ARG A 435 -8.22 -16.79 -6.50
C ARG A 435 -7.48 -16.36 -7.76
N ILE A 436 -6.27 -16.87 -8.00
CA ILE A 436 -5.46 -16.49 -9.16
C ILE A 436 -6.07 -16.97 -10.48
N ARG A 437 -6.67 -18.16 -10.50
CA ARG A 437 -7.41 -18.68 -11.65
C ARG A 437 -8.56 -17.74 -12.03
N SER A 438 -9.30 -17.22 -11.04
CA SER A 438 -10.36 -16.24 -11.29
C SER A 438 -9.83 -14.92 -11.86
N VAL A 439 -8.62 -14.49 -11.47
CA VAL A 439 -7.95 -13.30 -12.03
C VAL A 439 -7.66 -13.51 -13.52
N VAL A 440 -7.07 -14.65 -13.89
CA VAL A 440 -6.78 -14.97 -15.30
C VAL A 440 -8.07 -14.99 -16.13
N GLN A 441 -9.11 -15.70 -15.65
CA GLN A 441 -10.40 -15.80 -16.33
C GLN A 441 -11.05 -14.44 -16.55
N ASP A 442 -11.01 -13.57 -15.54
CA ASP A 442 -11.60 -12.23 -15.65
C ASP A 442 -10.77 -11.31 -16.54
N CYS A 443 -9.42 -11.42 -16.55
CA CYS A 443 -8.58 -10.70 -17.52
C CYS A 443 -8.93 -11.08 -18.98
N ILE A 444 -9.18 -12.36 -19.26
CA ILE A 444 -9.63 -12.81 -20.58
C ILE A 444 -11.05 -12.28 -20.87
N ARG A 445 -11.97 -12.39 -19.91
CA ARG A 445 -13.35 -11.90 -20.06
C ARG A 445 -13.43 -10.43 -20.40
N TYR A 446 -12.57 -9.59 -19.80
CA TYR A 446 -12.54 -8.15 -20.03
C TYR A 446 -11.64 -7.73 -21.22
N GLY A 447 -11.02 -8.69 -21.92
CA GLY A 447 -10.18 -8.44 -23.09
C GLY A 447 -8.79 -7.91 -22.78
N TYR A 448 -8.25 -8.22 -21.60
CA TYR A 448 -6.91 -7.79 -21.16
C TYR A 448 -5.80 -8.79 -21.50
N LEU A 449 -6.18 -10.05 -21.76
CA LEU A 449 -5.30 -11.14 -22.19
C LEU A 449 -5.71 -11.72 -23.54
#